data_7fb5cc931cd7c6cdc032970006303d04
#
_entry.id   7fb5cc931cd7c6cdc032970006303d04
#
_cell.length_a   1.000
_cell.length_b   1.000
_cell.length_c   1.000
_cell.angle_alpha   90.00
_cell.angle_beta   90.00
_cell.angle_gamma   90.00
#
_symmetry.space_group_name_H-M   'P 1'
#
loop_
_entity.id
_entity.type
_entity.pdbx_description
1 polymer ?
#
loop_
_entity_poly.entity_id
_entity_poly.type
_entity_poly.pdbx_seq_one_letter_code
_entity_poly.pdbx_strand_id
1 'polypeptide(L)'
;VAAPAGVPMVSYASTSPAVTTAADSGHLFRVVPSDAQQAVALVAVASAADASDPAVLYMTNDYGAGLGDNFASNWSGSLCTQVGYDPTEGSYDASTLAQSVVDGGCDSVLLMSYATDGAAIMEALSAQGFTGTIIGADGVADAAFTESFVDATAVDGLIATRPRPGEASSVKTSFENAYAAAGGSDGAIYTGETYDAIKIAAAAIVSNTAGNIIAALQSTGVNYVGASGTHTFDGNGDVLGTGYEVCQFNGTDFSCPRIWTSDGGLASK
;
A
#
# COMPACT_ATOMS: atom_id res chain seq x y z
N VAL A 1 5.83 18.23 -14.46
CA VAL A 1 6.94 19.21 -14.30
C VAL A 1 8.28 18.54 -14.54
N ALA A 2 8.61 17.41 -13.89
CA ALA A 2 9.92 16.76 -13.97
C ALA A 2 10.20 16.15 -15.36
N ALA A 3 9.32 15.30 -15.88
CA ALA A 3 9.51 14.63 -17.16
C ALA A 3 9.73 15.60 -18.35
N PRO A 4 8.93 16.68 -18.53
CA PRO A 4 9.21 17.68 -19.57
C PRO A 4 10.54 18.41 -19.41
N ALA A 5 11.13 18.42 -18.22
CA ALA A 5 12.46 18.97 -17.94
C ALA A 5 13.58 17.95 -18.11
N GLY A 6 13.27 16.71 -18.53
CA GLY A 6 14.23 15.62 -18.67
C GLY A 6 14.76 15.08 -17.33
N VAL A 7 14.03 15.32 -16.23
CA VAL A 7 14.40 14.87 -14.88
C VAL A 7 13.61 13.62 -14.54
N PRO A 8 14.27 12.45 -14.37
CA PRO A 8 13.58 11.24 -13.93
C PRO A 8 13.23 11.30 -12.46
N MET A 9 12.23 10.52 -12.08
CA MET A 9 11.77 10.34 -10.70
C MET A 9 11.77 8.85 -10.37
N VAL A 10 12.17 8.50 -9.14
CA VAL A 10 12.04 7.14 -8.60
C VAL A 10 11.18 7.25 -7.34
N SER A 11 9.94 6.78 -7.45
CA SER A 11 9.01 6.79 -6.32
C SER A 11 9.25 5.59 -5.41
N TYR A 12 9.17 5.85 -4.12
CA TYR A 12 9.30 4.84 -3.06
C TYR A 12 7.95 4.38 -2.49
N ALA A 13 6.85 5.09 -2.79
CA ALA A 13 5.55 4.83 -2.17
C ALA A 13 4.33 5.11 -3.07
N SER A 14 4.52 5.52 -4.34
CA SER A 14 3.40 5.78 -5.25
C SER A 14 2.92 4.47 -5.87
N THR A 15 1.92 3.86 -5.28
CA THR A 15 1.39 2.55 -5.67
C THR A 15 0.28 2.63 -6.72
N SER A 16 -0.38 3.79 -6.91
CA SER A 16 -1.49 3.96 -7.86
C SER A 16 -1.21 3.37 -9.24
N PRO A 17 -2.18 2.66 -9.85
CA PRO A 17 -2.06 2.15 -11.23
C PRO A 17 -1.86 3.24 -12.27
N ALA A 18 -2.26 4.49 -11.97
CA ALA A 18 -2.07 5.63 -12.86
C ALA A 18 -0.58 5.95 -13.10
N VAL A 19 0.32 5.52 -12.21
CA VAL A 19 1.77 5.65 -12.39
C VAL A 19 2.24 4.87 -13.62
N THR A 20 1.75 3.63 -13.81
CA THR A 20 2.10 2.76 -14.94
C THR A 20 1.74 3.38 -16.30
N THR A 21 0.63 4.14 -16.34
CA THR A 21 0.09 4.71 -17.59
C THR A 21 0.35 6.20 -17.73
N ALA A 22 1.16 6.78 -16.85
CA ALA A 22 1.50 8.18 -16.88
C ALA A 22 2.19 8.59 -18.19
N ALA A 23 1.81 9.74 -18.74
CA ALA A 23 2.44 10.29 -19.96
C ALA A 23 3.79 10.95 -19.61
N ASP A 24 4.73 10.19 -19.09
CA ASP A 24 6.00 10.64 -18.52
C ASP A 24 7.22 10.41 -19.45
N SER A 25 7.01 9.80 -20.60
CA SER A 25 8.07 9.45 -21.57
C SER A 25 9.19 8.60 -20.94
N GLY A 26 8.86 7.69 -20.04
CA GLY A 26 9.78 6.78 -19.37
C GLY A 26 10.64 7.46 -18.27
N HIS A 27 10.18 8.60 -17.72
CA HIS A 27 10.89 9.33 -16.65
C HIS A 27 10.42 8.98 -15.25
N LEU A 28 9.35 8.19 -15.10
CA LEU A 28 8.82 7.80 -13.80
C LEU A 28 9.09 6.31 -13.54
N PHE A 29 9.75 6.06 -12.44
CA PHE A 29 10.07 4.73 -11.92
C PHE A 29 9.51 4.59 -10.52
N ARG A 30 9.25 3.35 -10.08
CA ARG A 30 8.90 3.07 -8.69
C ARG A 30 9.50 1.76 -8.20
N VAL A 31 9.83 1.70 -6.92
CA VAL A 31 10.37 0.51 -6.25
C VAL A 31 9.32 -0.20 -5.38
N VAL A 32 8.05 0.21 -5.52
CA VAL A 32 6.89 -0.42 -4.90
C VAL A 32 5.98 -1.06 -5.95
N PRO A 33 5.28 -2.16 -5.63
CA PRO A 33 4.35 -2.79 -6.56
C PRO A 33 3.12 -1.89 -6.81
N SER A 34 2.43 -2.14 -7.92
CA SER A 34 1.19 -1.44 -8.27
C SER A 34 0.01 -1.92 -7.43
N ASP A 35 -0.91 -1.00 -7.11
CA ASP A 35 -2.22 -1.30 -6.50
C ASP A 35 -3.08 -2.24 -7.35
N ALA A 36 -2.82 -2.34 -8.66
CA ALA A 36 -3.43 -3.38 -9.48
C ALA A 36 -3.10 -4.79 -8.97
N GLN A 37 -1.90 -5.02 -8.43
CA GLN A 37 -1.52 -6.27 -7.80
C GLN A 37 -2.09 -6.36 -6.37
N GLN A 38 -2.07 -5.26 -5.60
CA GLN A 38 -2.62 -5.23 -4.25
C GLN A 38 -4.12 -5.54 -4.24
N ALA A 39 -4.87 -5.03 -5.21
CA ALA A 39 -6.30 -5.33 -5.35
C ALA A 39 -6.57 -6.83 -5.46
N VAL A 40 -5.75 -7.59 -6.20
CA VAL A 40 -5.89 -9.06 -6.28
C VAL A 40 -5.59 -9.72 -4.93
N ALA A 41 -4.60 -9.22 -4.20
CA ALA A 41 -4.31 -9.69 -2.84
C ALA A 41 -5.48 -9.41 -1.89
N LEU A 42 -6.08 -8.21 -1.95
CA LEU A 42 -7.25 -7.82 -1.16
C LEU A 42 -8.47 -8.69 -1.47
N VAL A 43 -8.71 -9.03 -2.74
CA VAL A 43 -9.77 -9.99 -3.12
C VAL A 43 -9.53 -11.36 -2.48
N ALA A 44 -8.30 -11.87 -2.49
CA ALA A 44 -7.98 -13.14 -1.84
C ALA A 44 -8.16 -13.08 -0.32
N VAL A 45 -7.78 -11.96 0.31
CA VAL A 45 -7.97 -11.73 1.75
C VAL A 45 -9.45 -11.62 2.11
N ALA A 46 -10.23 -10.85 1.36
CA ALA A 46 -11.67 -10.70 1.58
C ALA A 46 -12.40 -12.05 1.44
N SER A 47 -12.07 -12.82 0.41
CA SER A 47 -12.61 -14.15 0.21
C SER A 47 -12.26 -15.12 1.35
N ALA A 48 -11.03 -15.04 1.87
CA ALA A 48 -10.58 -15.87 3.00
C ALA A 48 -11.15 -15.41 4.36
N ALA A 49 -11.69 -14.21 4.42
CA ALA A 49 -12.42 -13.65 5.56
C ALA A 49 -13.94 -13.83 5.44
N ASP A 50 -14.40 -14.66 4.49
CA ASP A 50 -15.83 -14.95 4.22
C ASP A 50 -16.66 -13.70 3.87
N ALA A 51 -16.04 -12.64 3.33
CA ALA A 51 -16.76 -11.50 2.80
C ALA A 51 -17.64 -11.92 1.62
N SER A 52 -18.91 -11.55 1.63
CA SER A 52 -19.85 -11.87 0.56
C SER A 52 -20.48 -10.62 -0.08
N ASP A 53 -20.68 -9.58 0.69
CA ASP A 53 -21.25 -8.31 0.26
C ASP A 53 -20.51 -7.11 0.90
N PRO A 54 -19.23 -6.90 0.52
CA PRO A 54 -18.39 -5.88 1.13
C PRO A 54 -18.79 -4.46 0.73
N ALA A 55 -18.64 -3.53 1.67
CA ALA A 55 -18.53 -2.11 1.35
C ALA A 55 -17.12 -1.77 0.90
N VAL A 56 -16.96 -0.83 -0.04
CA VAL A 56 -15.66 -0.23 -0.41
C VAL A 56 -15.69 1.25 -0.07
N LEU A 57 -14.93 1.64 0.95
CA LEU A 57 -14.72 3.04 1.33
C LEU A 57 -13.34 3.48 0.84
N TYR A 58 -13.28 4.54 0.05
CA TYR A 58 -12.02 4.92 -0.59
C TYR A 58 -11.85 6.44 -0.70
N MET A 59 -10.62 6.90 -0.55
CA MET A 59 -10.25 8.27 -0.85
C MET A 59 -10.38 8.55 -2.36
N THR A 60 -10.91 9.71 -2.74
CA THR A 60 -11.08 10.12 -4.15
C THR A 60 -9.80 10.61 -4.82
N ASN A 61 -8.63 10.46 -4.17
CA ASN A 61 -7.33 10.69 -4.80
C ASN A 61 -6.92 9.50 -5.68
N ASP A 62 -5.81 9.63 -6.42
CA ASP A 62 -5.32 8.60 -7.36
C ASP A 62 -5.01 7.26 -6.68
N TYR A 63 -4.64 7.25 -5.38
CA TYR A 63 -4.39 6.03 -4.62
C TYR A 63 -5.71 5.31 -4.31
N GLY A 64 -6.60 5.95 -3.55
CA GLY A 64 -7.83 5.31 -3.08
C GLY A 64 -8.77 4.93 -4.21
N ALA A 65 -8.99 5.83 -5.18
CA ALA A 65 -9.82 5.57 -6.35
C ALA A 65 -9.24 4.44 -7.22
N GLY A 66 -7.94 4.48 -7.50
CA GLY A 66 -7.28 3.45 -8.30
C GLY A 66 -7.36 2.07 -7.66
N LEU A 67 -7.12 1.97 -6.36
CA LEU A 67 -7.19 0.70 -5.63
C LEU A 67 -8.63 0.19 -5.50
N GLY A 68 -9.58 1.09 -5.17
CA GLY A 68 -11.01 0.75 -5.05
C GLY A 68 -11.59 0.23 -6.37
N ASP A 69 -11.30 0.89 -7.48
CA ASP A 69 -11.76 0.46 -8.82
C ASP A 69 -11.14 -0.88 -9.23
N ASN A 70 -9.86 -1.10 -8.94
CA ASN A 70 -9.21 -2.38 -9.20
C ASN A 70 -9.76 -3.50 -8.31
N PHE A 71 -10.04 -3.24 -7.03
CA PHE A 71 -10.73 -4.22 -6.19
C PHE A 71 -12.09 -4.58 -6.75
N ALA A 72 -12.94 -3.58 -7.03
CA ALA A 72 -14.28 -3.78 -7.58
C ALA A 72 -14.27 -4.56 -8.90
N SER A 73 -13.29 -4.29 -9.77
CA SER A 73 -13.15 -4.99 -11.06
C SER A 73 -12.71 -6.46 -10.92
N ASN A 74 -12.00 -6.81 -9.84
CA ASN A 74 -11.52 -8.17 -9.57
C ASN A 74 -12.45 -8.95 -8.63
N TRP A 75 -13.37 -8.26 -7.93
CA TRP A 75 -14.34 -8.91 -7.05
C TRP A 75 -15.43 -9.59 -7.87
N SER A 76 -15.67 -10.88 -7.65
CA SER A 76 -16.65 -11.65 -8.39
C SER A 76 -18.07 -11.62 -7.81
N GLY A 77 -18.21 -11.14 -6.57
CA GLY A 77 -19.48 -10.99 -5.86
C GLY A 77 -20.14 -9.62 -6.10
N SER A 78 -21.24 -9.35 -5.41
CA SER A 78 -21.80 -8.01 -5.31
C SER A 78 -20.96 -7.13 -4.38
N LEU A 79 -21.08 -5.83 -4.55
CA LEU A 79 -20.64 -4.86 -3.56
C LEU A 79 -21.85 -4.25 -2.88
N CYS A 80 -21.89 -4.30 -1.57
CA CYS A 80 -22.94 -3.69 -0.75
C CYS A 80 -23.06 -2.19 -1.05
N THR A 81 -21.92 -1.50 -1.00
CA THR A 81 -21.80 -0.09 -1.39
C THR A 81 -20.37 0.24 -1.80
N GLN A 82 -20.22 1.30 -2.60
CA GLN A 82 -18.91 1.86 -2.94
C GLN A 82 -18.98 3.38 -2.78
N VAL A 83 -18.25 3.91 -1.78
CA VAL A 83 -18.34 5.33 -1.41
C VAL A 83 -16.95 5.97 -1.42
N GLY A 84 -16.77 6.95 -2.31
CA GLY A 84 -15.57 7.80 -2.33
C GLY A 84 -15.75 9.02 -1.43
N TYR A 85 -14.67 9.43 -0.77
CA TYR A 85 -14.63 10.64 0.05
C TYR A 85 -13.33 11.42 -0.19
N ASP A 86 -13.40 12.74 -0.04
CA ASP A 86 -12.21 13.60 -0.06
C ASP A 86 -11.51 13.51 1.30
N PRO A 87 -10.25 13.03 1.38
CA PRO A 87 -9.53 12.85 2.65
C PRO A 87 -9.09 14.17 3.30
N THR A 88 -9.33 15.31 2.65
CA THR A 88 -8.99 16.61 3.24
C THR A 88 -9.77 16.82 4.53
N GLU A 89 -9.07 17.23 5.60
CA GLU A 89 -9.68 17.49 6.90
C GLU A 89 -10.89 18.43 6.78
N GLY A 90 -12.02 18.03 7.36
CA GLY A 90 -13.29 18.77 7.29
C GLY A 90 -14.08 18.59 5.98
N SER A 91 -13.57 17.82 5.02
CA SER A 91 -14.27 17.54 3.74
C SER A 91 -15.05 16.23 3.77
N TYR A 92 -14.87 15.38 4.77
CA TYR A 92 -15.62 14.14 4.95
C TYR A 92 -16.18 14.04 6.37
N ASP A 93 -17.22 13.24 6.52
CA ASP A 93 -17.82 12.88 7.80
C ASP A 93 -17.75 11.36 7.97
N ALA A 94 -16.85 10.91 8.86
CA ALA A 94 -16.64 9.50 9.16
C ALA A 94 -17.92 8.81 9.65
N SER A 95 -18.78 9.53 10.41
CA SER A 95 -20.07 8.99 10.87
C SER A 95 -21.03 8.72 9.72
N THR A 96 -21.08 9.62 8.73
CA THR A 96 -21.90 9.43 7.53
C THR A 96 -21.41 8.26 6.68
N LEU A 97 -20.08 8.09 6.54
CA LEU A 97 -19.49 6.95 5.84
C LEU A 97 -19.83 5.64 6.55
N ALA A 98 -19.64 5.57 7.87
CA ALA A 98 -20.00 4.41 8.68
C ALA A 98 -21.50 4.08 8.60
N GLN A 99 -22.38 5.12 8.64
CA GLN A 99 -23.81 4.94 8.52
C GLN A 99 -24.20 4.30 7.18
N SER A 100 -23.54 4.66 6.08
CA SER A 100 -23.81 4.06 4.78
C SER A 100 -23.54 2.55 4.73
N VAL A 101 -22.55 2.09 5.49
CA VAL A 101 -22.20 0.67 5.63
C VAL A 101 -23.25 -0.06 6.45
N VAL A 102 -23.63 0.51 7.61
CA VAL A 102 -24.61 -0.10 8.53
C VAL A 102 -26.00 -0.15 7.90
N ASP A 103 -26.45 0.94 7.28
CA ASP A 103 -27.77 1.00 6.61
C ASP A 103 -27.83 0.07 5.39
N GLY A 104 -26.71 -0.13 4.71
CA GLY A 104 -26.60 -1.09 3.61
C GLY A 104 -26.68 -2.55 4.08
N GLY A 105 -26.45 -2.83 5.35
CA GLY A 105 -26.34 -4.18 5.88
C GLY A 105 -25.11 -4.93 5.40
N CYS A 106 -24.03 -4.20 5.11
CA CYS A 106 -22.78 -4.77 4.60
C CYS A 106 -22.14 -5.73 5.62
N ASP A 107 -21.57 -6.84 5.15
CA ASP A 107 -20.92 -7.83 6.02
C ASP A 107 -19.46 -7.53 6.32
N SER A 108 -18.84 -6.72 5.49
CA SER A 108 -17.42 -6.36 5.61
C SER A 108 -17.15 -5.00 4.98
N VAL A 109 -15.96 -4.44 5.27
CA VAL A 109 -15.50 -3.15 4.72
C VAL A 109 -14.11 -3.30 4.14
N LEU A 110 -13.92 -2.91 2.89
CA LEU A 110 -12.63 -2.61 2.28
C LEU A 110 -12.33 -1.14 2.52
N LEU A 111 -11.22 -0.84 3.20
CA LEU A 111 -10.85 0.51 3.63
C LEU A 111 -9.58 0.96 2.88
N MET A 112 -9.75 1.83 1.88
CA MET A 112 -8.68 2.42 1.06
C MET A 112 -8.40 3.84 1.55
N SER A 113 -7.78 3.94 2.71
CA SER A 113 -7.58 5.17 3.51
C SER A 113 -6.12 5.34 3.89
N TYR A 114 -5.78 6.53 4.38
CA TYR A 114 -4.54 6.73 5.13
C TYR A 114 -4.79 6.61 6.64
N ALA A 115 -3.73 6.79 7.42
CA ALA A 115 -3.76 6.56 8.86
C ALA A 115 -4.87 7.33 9.59
N THR A 116 -4.94 8.64 9.41
CA THR A 116 -5.83 9.52 10.17
C THR A 116 -7.30 9.33 9.81
N ASP A 117 -7.61 9.34 8.52
CA ASP A 117 -8.99 9.17 8.04
C ASP A 117 -9.48 7.73 8.22
N GLY A 118 -8.59 6.75 8.03
CA GLY A 118 -8.89 5.35 8.30
C GLY A 118 -9.24 5.08 9.76
N ALA A 119 -8.48 5.65 10.70
CA ALA A 119 -8.76 5.54 12.13
C ALA A 119 -10.13 6.15 12.48
N ALA A 120 -10.42 7.36 12.00
CA ALA A 120 -11.69 8.03 12.26
C ALA A 120 -12.90 7.25 11.71
N ILE A 121 -12.77 6.65 10.51
CA ILE A 121 -13.82 5.82 9.91
C ILE A 121 -14.04 4.56 10.74
N MET A 122 -12.97 3.90 11.19
CA MET A 122 -13.09 2.69 12.01
C MET A 122 -13.71 2.96 13.37
N GLU A 123 -13.34 4.06 14.05
CA GLU A 123 -14.01 4.47 15.29
C GLU A 123 -15.50 4.76 15.07
N ALA A 124 -15.86 5.39 13.95
CA ALA A 124 -17.26 5.64 13.60
C ALA A 124 -18.04 4.34 13.32
N LEU A 125 -17.44 3.36 12.62
CA LEU A 125 -18.03 2.03 12.40
C LEU A 125 -18.28 1.32 13.73
N SER A 126 -17.28 1.31 14.63
CA SER A 126 -17.42 0.72 15.97
C SER A 126 -18.51 1.42 16.80
N ALA A 127 -18.55 2.76 16.81
CA ALA A 127 -19.55 3.53 17.53
C ALA A 127 -20.97 3.29 17.04
N GLN A 128 -21.16 2.88 15.78
CA GLN A 128 -22.44 2.52 15.19
C GLN A 128 -22.76 1.02 15.29
N GLY A 129 -21.91 0.26 15.99
CA GLY A 129 -22.14 -1.16 16.25
C GLY A 129 -21.86 -2.06 15.06
N PHE A 130 -21.06 -1.63 14.08
CA PHE A 130 -20.59 -2.52 13.03
C PHE A 130 -19.67 -3.61 13.61
N THR A 131 -19.98 -4.86 13.30
CA THR A 131 -19.26 -6.04 13.81
C THR A 131 -18.70 -6.92 12.68
N GLY A 132 -18.81 -6.45 11.44
CA GLY A 132 -18.25 -7.13 10.27
C GLY A 132 -16.73 -7.01 10.19
N THR A 133 -16.13 -7.76 9.28
CA THR A 133 -14.68 -7.72 9.06
C THR A 133 -14.26 -6.41 8.37
N ILE A 134 -13.19 -5.78 8.87
CA ILE A 134 -12.59 -4.62 8.23
C ILE A 134 -11.25 -5.05 7.61
N ILE A 135 -11.07 -4.75 6.32
CA ILE A 135 -9.90 -5.11 5.54
C ILE A 135 -9.30 -3.83 4.96
N GLY A 136 -8.10 -3.49 5.40
CA GLY A 136 -7.39 -2.30 4.98
C GLY A 136 -6.29 -2.59 3.94
N ALA A 137 -5.92 -1.56 3.22
CA ALA A 137 -4.76 -1.57 2.35
C ALA A 137 -3.49 -1.07 3.09
N ASP A 138 -2.41 -0.86 2.38
CA ASP A 138 -1.11 -0.43 2.94
C ASP A 138 -1.16 0.93 3.64
N GLY A 139 -2.01 1.85 3.19
CA GLY A 139 -2.16 3.18 3.80
C GLY A 139 -2.64 3.17 5.26
N VAL A 140 -3.21 2.06 5.74
CA VAL A 140 -3.58 1.85 7.15
C VAL A 140 -2.74 0.76 7.83
N ALA A 141 -1.72 0.23 7.18
CA ALA A 141 -0.84 -0.81 7.71
C ALA A 141 0.50 -0.24 8.25
N ASP A 142 0.48 0.95 8.80
CA ASP A 142 1.63 1.72 9.25
C ASP A 142 1.54 2.04 10.75
N ALA A 143 2.69 2.31 11.39
CA ALA A 143 2.75 2.72 12.79
C ALA A 143 1.94 4.00 13.06
N ALA A 144 1.90 4.95 12.12
CA ALA A 144 1.12 6.16 12.24
C ALA A 144 -0.40 5.89 12.38
N PHE A 145 -0.89 4.75 11.85
CA PHE A 145 -2.27 4.34 12.04
C PHE A 145 -2.58 4.06 13.51
N THR A 146 -1.69 3.37 14.22
CA THR A 146 -1.87 3.05 15.64
C THR A 146 -1.89 4.32 16.51
N GLU A 147 -1.19 5.37 16.10
CA GLU A 147 -1.11 6.66 16.80
C GLU A 147 -2.32 7.57 16.49
N SER A 148 -3.12 7.23 15.47
CA SER A 148 -4.23 8.07 15.00
C SER A 148 -5.54 7.84 15.74
N PHE A 149 -5.66 6.77 16.55
CA PHE A 149 -6.88 6.44 17.29
C PHE A 149 -7.00 7.23 18.58
N VAL A 150 -8.23 7.66 18.88
CA VAL A 150 -8.64 8.13 20.21
C VAL A 150 -8.92 6.94 21.13
N ASP A 151 -9.56 5.89 20.60
CA ASP A 151 -9.81 4.61 21.28
C ASP A 151 -9.40 3.44 20.38
N ALA A 152 -8.15 2.98 20.52
CA ALA A 152 -7.61 1.89 19.75
C ALA A 152 -8.31 0.54 19.99
N THR A 153 -9.10 0.38 21.07
CA THR A 153 -9.88 -0.83 21.31
C THR A 153 -11.06 -0.99 20.35
N ALA A 154 -11.46 0.10 19.67
CA ALA A 154 -12.51 0.08 18.65
C ALA A 154 -12.11 -0.67 17.37
N VAL A 155 -10.86 -1.09 17.23
CA VAL A 155 -10.27 -1.55 15.96
C VAL A 155 -9.54 -2.89 16.06
N ASP A 156 -9.74 -3.61 17.14
CA ASP A 156 -9.21 -4.96 17.26
C ASP A 156 -9.74 -5.85 16.11
N GLY A 157 -8.83 -6.55 15.45
CA GLY A 157 -9.18 -7.48 14.39
C GLY A 157 -9.11 -6.94 12.95
N LEU A 158 -8.72 -5.67 12.71
CA LEU A 158 -8.42 -5.18 11.35
C LEU A 158 -7.42 -6.10 10.65
N ILE A 159 -7.76 -6.53 9.45
CA ILE A 159 -6.82 -7.22 8.54
C ILE A 159 -6.30 -6.18 7.55
N ALA A 160 -4.98 -6.05 7.40
CA ALA A 160 -4.41 -5.11 6.44
C ALA A 160 -3.34 -5.77 5.57
N THR A 161 -3.25 -5.31 4.32
CA THR A 161 -2.19 -5.74 3.41
C THR A 161 -1.15 -4.64 3.26
N ARG A 162 0.13 -5.02 3.17
CA ARG A 162 1.22 -4.11 2.82
C ARG A 162 2.26 -4.82 1.96
N PRO A 163 3.05 -4.11 1.15
CA PRO A 163 4.11 -4.74 0.37
C PRO A 163 4.99 -5.63 1.25
N ARG A 164 5.25 -6.85 0.77
CA ARG A 164 6.07 -7.80 1.50
C ARG A 164 7.52 -7.33 1.48
N PRO A 165 8.19 -7.20 2.63
CA PRO A 165 9.61 -6.89 2.66
C PRO A 165 10.42 -8.01 1.97
N GLY A 166 11.50 -7.62 1.31
CA GLY A 166 12.41 -8.55 0.65
C GLY A 166 12.98 -9.60 1.60
N GLU A 167 13.43 -10.71 1.02
CA GLU A 167 14.09 -11.79 1.75
C GLU A 167 15.33 -11.28 2.49
N ALA A 168 15.74 -12.03 3.51
CA ALA A 168 16.91 -11.68 4.30
C ALA A 168 18.17 -11.56 3.40
N SER A 169 18.84 -10.42 3.51
CA SER A 169 20.08 -10.13 2.78
C SER A 169 21.02 -9.30 3.64
N SER A 170 22.31 -9.27 3.26
CA SER A 170 23.27 -8.41 3.95
C SER A 170 22.96 -6.92 3.76
N VAL A 171 22.36 -6.54 2.64
CA VAL A 171 21.95 -5.15 2.36
C VAL A 171 20.81 -4.76 3.29
N LYS A 172 19.78 -5.61 3.40
CA LYS A 172 18.65 -5.41 4.32
C LYS A 172 19.14 -5.30 5.77
N THR A 173 19.93 -6.26 6.24
CA THR A 173 20.46 -6.24 7.61
C THR A 173 21.30 -4.99 7.89
N SER A 174 22.12 -4.56 6.94
CA SER A 174 22.94 -3.34 7.09
C SER A 174 22.08 -2.09 7.16
N PHE A 175 21.03 -2.02 6.35
CA PHE A 175 20.05 -0.92 6.37
C PHE A 175 19.31 -0.89 7.72
N GLU A 176 18.73 -2.01 8.15
CA GLU A 176 17.95 -2.11 9.41
C GLU A 176 18.80 -1.67 10.62
N ASN A 177 20.04 -2.14 10.69
CA ASN A 177 20.97 -1.74 11.77
C ASN A 177 21.29 -0.23 11.73
N ALA A 178 21.50 0.33 10.54
CA ALA A 178 21.81 1.75 10.40
C ALA A 178 20.57 2.61 10.69
N TYR A 179 19.39 2.18 10.27
CA TYR A 179 18.11 2.85 10.50
C TYR A 179 17.79 2.90 12.00
N ALA A 180 17.89 1.77 12.68
CA ALA A 180 17.70 1.69 14.13
C ALA A 180 18.73 2.55 14.91
N ALA A 181 20.01 2.51 14.50
CA ALA A 181 21.06 3.34 15.11
C ALA A 181 20.83 4.85 14.92
N ALA A 182 20.14 5.23 13.84
CA ALA A 182 19.75 6.62 13.59
C ALA A 182 18.45 7.04 14.32
N GLY A 183 17.83 6.15 15.10
CA GLY A 183 16.59 6.42 15.80
C GLY A 183 15.34 6.30 14.93
N GLY A 184 15.40 5.47 13.88
CA GLY A 184 14.25 5.19 13.02
C GLY A 184 13.12 4.51 13.80
N SER A 185 11.86 4.81 13.42
CA SER A 185 10.67 4.28 14.08
C SER A 185 10.40 2.84 13.65
N ASP A 186 10.13 1.96 14.60
CA ASP A 186 9.64 0.62 14.32
C ASP A 186 8.24 0.67 13.69
N GLY A 187 7.98 -0.27 12.77
CA GLY A 187 6.66 -0.42 12.14
C GLY A 187 6.34 0.57 11.00
N ALA A 188 7.20 1.56 10.72
CA ALA A 188 7.03 2.44 9.57
C ALA A 188 7.21 1.65 8.26
N ILE A 189 6.26 1.82 7.32
CA ILE A 189 6.35 1.22 5.99
C ILE A 189 7.20 2.08 5.05
N TYR A 190 7.63 1.48 3.92
CA TYR A 190 8.39 2.14 2.84
C TYR A 190 9.78 2.70 3.21
N THR A 191 10.33 2.35 4.37
CA THR A 191 11.66 2.80 4.79
C THR A 191 12.78 2.17 3.94
N GLY A 192 12.67 0.87 3.68
CA GLY A 192 13.57 0.13 2.79
C GLY A 192 13.46 0.60 1.35
N GLU A 193 12.24 0.82 0.86
CA GLU A 193 11.94 1.33 -0.48
C GLU A 193 12.48 2.74 -0.68
N THR A 194 12.37 3.61 0.33
CA THR A 194 12.98 4.94 0.31
C THR A 194 14.50 4.87 0.15
N TYR A 195 15.13 4.00 0.94
CA TYR A 195 16.56 3.76 0.82
C TYR A 195 16.94 3.26 -0.57
N ASP A 196 16.22 2.28 -1.11
CA ASP A 196 16.50 1.69 -2.41
C ASP A 196 16.29 2.67 -3.56
N ALA A 197 15.21 3.46 -3.54
CA ALA A 197 14.95 4.50 -4.53
C ALA A 197 16.12 5.50 -4.62
N ILE A 198 16.62 5.96 -3.46
CA ILE A 198 17.75 6.87 -3.39
C ILE A 198 19.06 6.21 -3.89
N LYS A 199 19.30 4.96 -3.50
CA LYS A 199 20.52 4.22 -3.89
C LYS A 199 20.53 3.90 -5.37
N ILE A 200 19.40 3.50 -5.95
CA ILE A 200 19.26 3.26 -7.40
C ILE A 200 19.50 4.57 -8.17
N ALA A 201 18.84 5.65 -7.75
CA ALA A 201 19.03 6.96 -8.39
C ALA A 201 20.51 7.44 -8.33
N ALA A 202 21.13 7.31 -7.17
CA ALA A 202 22.55 7.69 -6.99
C ALA A 202 23.48 6.82 -7.86
N ALA A 203 23.27 5.51 -7.91
CA ALA A 203 24.06 4.61 -8.72
C ALA A 203 23.88 4.89 -10.23
N ALA A 204 22.64 5.18 -10.67
CA ALA A 204 22.35 5.57 -12.04
C ALA A 204 23.06 6.88 -12.44
N ILE A 205 23.08 7.88 -11.54
CA ILE A 205 23.81 9.13 -11.78
C ILE A 205 25.32 8.87 -11.98
N VAL A 206 25.91 8.05 -11.12
CA VAL A 206 27.34 7.71 -11.20
C VAL A 206 27.66 6.92 -12.47
N SER A 207 26.79 6.00 -12.89
CA SER A 207 26.97 5.18 -14.08
C SER A 207 26.61 5.89 -15.39
N ASN A 208 25.98 7.06 -15.35
CA ASN A 208 25.50 7.81 -16.52
C ASN A 208 26.63 8.49 -17.30
N THR A 209 27.58 7.73 -17.83
CA THR A 209 28.69 8.26 -18.63
C THR A 209 28.28 8.67 -20.04
N ALA A 210 27.17 8.16 -20.55
CA ALA A 210 26.66 8.43 -21.89
C ALA A 210 25.67 9.59 -21.97
N GLY A 211 25.35 10.24 -20.84
CA GLY A 211 24.40 11.35 -20.79
C GLY A 211 22.92 10.96 -20.96
N ASN A 212 22.58 9.67 -20.81
CA ASN A 212 21.21 9.16 -20.86
C ASN A 212 20.83 8.58 -19.49
N ILE A 213 20.28 9.41 -18.63
CA ILE A 213 19.94 9.03 -17.25
C ILE A 213 18.82 8.00 -17.18
N ILE A 214 17.88 8.00 -18.15
CA ILE A 214 16.79 7.01 -18.22
C ILE A 214 17.37 5.61 -18.47
N ALA A 215 18.23 5.47 -19.47
CA ALA A 215 18.89 4.19 -19.75
C ALA A 215 19.79 3.75 -18.56
N ALA A 216 20.42 4.68 -17.88
CA ALA A 216 21.22 4.38 -16.69
C ALA A 216 20.34 3.87 -15.54
N LEU A 217 19.16 4.46 -15.30
CA LEU A 217 18.19 3.99 -14.30
C LEU A 217 17.67 2.59 -14.63
N GLN A 218 17.21 2.36 -15.88
CA GLN A 218 16.76 1.05 -16.31
C GLN A 218 17.84 -0.01 -16.14
N SER A 219 19.08 0.29 -16.53
CA SER A 219 20.20 -0.63 -16.38
C SER A 219 20.56 -0.90 -14.91
N THR A 220 20.55 0.13 -14.07
CA THR A 220 20.85 0.01 -12.64
C THR A 220 19.77 -0.80 -11.92
N GLY A 221 18.50 -0.65 -12.31
CA GLY A 221 17.38 -1.36 -11.71
C GLY A 221 17.24 -2.83 -12.15
N VAL A 222 18.15 -3.37 -12.98
CA VAL A 222 18.09 -4.80 -13.34
C VAL A 222 18.71 -5.66 -12.22
N ASN A 223 17.89 -6.52 -11.60
CA ASN A 223 18.32 -7.39 -10.48
C ASN A 223 19.04 -6.63 -9.36
N TYR A 224 18.63 -5.40 -9.10
CA TYR A 224 19.20 -4.59 -8.05
C TYR A 224 18.81 -5.16 -6.68
N VAL A 225 19.80 -5.61 -5.90
CA VAL A 225 19.57 -6.12 -4.54
C VAL A 225 19.56 -4.96 -3.57
N GLY A 226 18.38 -4.63 -3.08
CA GLY A 226 18.12 -3.53 -2.15
C GLY A 226 17.79 -4.00 -0.73
N ALA A 227 17.42 -3.05 0.11
CA ALA A 227 16.95 -3.29 1.47
C ALA A 227 15.50 -3.79 1.50
N SER A 228 14.64 -3.30 0.61
CA SER A 228 13.24 -3.73 0.50
C SER A 228 13.06 -4.96 -0.38
N GLY A 229 14.07 -5.36 -1.14
CA GLY A 229 14.00 -6.55 -1.99
C GLY A 229 14.92 -6.48 -3.19
N THR A 230 14.70 -7.39 -4.15
CA THR A 230 15.39 -7.33 -5.46
C THR A 230 14.48 -6.66 -6.47
N HIS A 231 14.94 -5.56 -7.04
CA HIS A 231 14.18 -4.78 -8.00
C HIS A 231 14.62 -5.09 -9.43
N THR A 232 13.65 -5.13 -10.33
CA THR A 232 13.88 -5.10 -11.79
C THR A 232 12.78 -4.26 -12.40
N PHE A 233 13.15 -3.13 -12.97
CA PHE A 233 12.20 -2.27 -13.67
C PHE A 233 11.77 -2.90 -14.99
N ASP A 234 10.48 -2.90 -15.24
CA ASP A 234 9.91 -3.22 -16.53
C ASP A 234 9.99 -2.03 -17.52
N GLY A 235 9.36 -2.16 -18.69
CA GLY A 235 9.34 -1.10 -19.70
C GLY A 235 8.59 0.18 -19.29
N ASN A 236 7.77 0.11 -18.24
CA ASN A 236 7.03 1.24 -17.69
C ASN A 236 7.73 1.87 -16.46
N GLY A 237 8.84 1.30 -16.02
CA GLY A 237 9.51 1.71 -14.77
C GLY A 237 8.90 1.11 -13.51
N ASP A 238 8.04 0.10 -13.64
CA ASP A 238 7.40 -0.61 -12.54
C ASP A 238 8.22 -1.80 -12.08
N VAL A 239 8.00 -2.21 -10.81
CA VAL A 239 8.48 -3.50 -10.27
C VAL A 239 7.29 -4.39 -9.91
N LEU A 240 7.46 -5.71 -10.04
CA LEU A 240 6.41 -6.66 -9.66
C LEU A 240 6.26 -6.80 -8.14
N GLY A 241 7.31 -6.54 -7.39
CA GLY A 241 7.34 -6.83 -5.96
C GLY A 241 7.33 -8.34 -5.65
N THR A 242 7.41 -8.68 -4.37
CA THR A 242 7.46 -10.08 -3.88
C THR A 242 6.12 -10.56 -3.31
N GLY A 243 5.05 -9.77 -3.47
CA GLY A 243 3.73 -10.01 -2.89
C GLY A 243 3.43 -9.07 -1.71
N TYR A 244 2.49 -9.49 -0.87
CA TYR A 244 2.00 -8.69 0.25
C TYR A 244 2.06 -9.49 1.56
N GLU A 245 2.44 -8.84 2.64
CA GLU A 245 2.12 -9.32 3.98
C GLU A 245 0.64 -9.10 4.25
N VAL A 246 0.03 -10.04 4.96
CA VAL A 246 -1.34 -9.93 5.46
C VAL A 246 -1.26 -9.88 6.98
N CYS A 247 -1.51 -8.72 7.50
CA CYS A 247 -1.31 -8.36 8.90
C CYS A 247 -2.66 -8.29 9.63
N GLN A 248 -2.64 -8.54 10.93
CA GLN A 248 -3.76 -8.31 11.83
C GLN A 248 -3.36 -7.26 12.86
N PHE A 249 -4.23 -6.30 13.08
CA PHE A 249 -4.09 -5.30 14.11
C PHE A 249 -4.74 -5.79 15.40
N ASN A 250 -4.04 -5.64 16.52
CA ASN A 250 -4.49 -6.11 17.83
C ASN A 250 -4.83 -4.96 18.81
N GLY A 251 -5.07 -3.76 18.28
CA GLY A 251 -5.33 -2.55 19.05
C GLY A 251 -4.06 -1.75 19.42
N THR A 252 -2.89 -2.33 19.27
CA THR A 252 -1.60 -1.66 19.58
C THR A 252 -0.55 -1.85 18.50
N ASP A 253 -0.57 -2.97 17.78
CA ASP A 253 0.50 -3.33 16.85
C ASP A 253 -0.02 -4.25 15.73
N PHE A 254 0.74 -4.36 14.65
CA PHE A 254 0.48 -5.26 13.53
C PHE A 254 1.29 -6.54 13.65
N SER A 255 0.59 -7.68 13.65
CA SER A 255 1.19 -9.00 13.48
C SER A 255 0.90 -9.51 12.06
N CYS A 256 1.91 -9.94 11.31
CA CYS A 256 1.75 -10.34 9.92
C CYS A 256 2.03 -11.85 9.73
N PRO A 257 1.08 -12.73 10.14
CA PRO A 257 1.28 -14.18 10.13
C PRO A 257 1.09 -14.81 8.76
N ARG A 258 0.56 -14.08 7.78
CA ARG A 258 0.28 -14.59 6.43
C ARG A 258 0.94 -13.71 5.38
N ILE A 259 1.10 -14.29 4.19
CA ILE A 259 1.54 -13.60 2.98
C ILE A 259 0.61 -13.97 1.83
N TRP A 260 0.55 -13.06 0.87
CA TRP A 260 -0.02 -13.33 -0.44
C TRP A 260 1.04 -13.14 -1.52
N THR A 261 1.10 -14.05 -2.50
CA THR A 261 1.96 -13.94 -3.69
C THR A 261 1.16 -14.28 -4.94
N SER A 262 1.56 -13.74 -6.10
CA SER A 262 0.89 -14.00 -7.37
C SER A 262 0.86 -15.47 -7.76
N ASP A 263 1.90 -16.23 -7.40
CA ASP A 263 2.07 -17.63 -7.80
C ASP A 263 1.51 -18.60 -6.76
N GLY A 264 1.55 -18.23 -5.48
CA GLY A 264 1.19 -19.11 -4.36
C GLY A 264 -0.13 -18.76 -3.69
N GLY A 265 -0.74 -17.63 -4.03
CA GLY A 265 -1.94 -17.13 -3.36
C GLY A 265 -1.68 -16.80 -1.88
N LEU A 266 -2.71 -16.95 -1.04
CA LEU A 266 -2.66 -16.67 0.38
C LEU A 266 -2.12 -17.88 1.16
N ALA A 267 -1.06 -17.68 1.94
CA ALA A 267 -0.40 -18.72 2.73
C ALA A 267 0.03 -18.22 4.11
N SER A 268 0.29 -19.15 5.04
CA SER A 268 0.95 -18.83 6.32
C SER A 268 2.44 -18.53 6.07
N LYS A 269 2.98 -17.63 6.88
CA LYS A 269 4.38 -17.20 6.82
C LYS A 269 5.30 -18.19 7.52
#